data_db88e7cb91de2ee2831f21b75b361fc0
#
_entry.id   db88e7cb91de2ee2831f21b75b361fc0
#
_cell.length_a   1.000
_cell.length_b   1.000
_cell.length_c   1.000
_cell.angle_alpha   90.00
_cell.angle_beta   90.00
_cell.angle_gamma   90.00
#
_symmetry.space_group_name_H-M   'P 1'
#
loop_
_entity.id
_entity.type
_entity.pdbx_description
1 polymer ?
#
loop_
_entity_poly.entity_id
_entity_poly.type
_entity_poly.pdbx_seq_one_letter_code
_entity_poly.pdbx_strand_id
1 'polypeptide(L)'
;NIPYTNEEALGMTVYDQEVSRKIFDLVNEERVKEGHAAMIWDDKHCYPRSVAAAGYHIMRSIIQPGYGTSDNLALHGGRQNGCGGGLSYTDSDDLARQIFNLWMSSPGHKANQMDDYNAYGAIAVMYGQPQEYNGRKIVNFSAVFSFSDQDYDYATTWEHMDDGMSDVLGMTENDYYQITNYFIR
;
A
#
# COMPACT_ATOMS: atom_id res chain seq x y z
N ASN A 1 21.72 -20.46 -3.58
CA ASN A 1 20.80 -19.30 -3.72
C ASN A 1 21.47 -18.03 -3.25
N ILE A 2 21.84 -17.18 -4.19
CA ILE A 2 22.35 -15.85 -3.88
C ILE A 2 21.11 -14.96 -3.66
N PRO A 3 20.94 -14.38 -2.47
CA PRO A 3 19.82 -13.48 -2.24
C PRO A 3 19.97 -12.20 -3.05
N TYR A 4 18.86 -11.65 -3.49
CA TYR A 4 18.85 -10.33 -4.15
C TYR A 4 19.22 -9.25 -3.15
N THR A 5 19.89 -8.19 -3.64
CA THR A 5 20.05 -6.95 -2.88
C THR A 5 18.72 -6.19 -2.86
N ASN A 6 18.59 -5.24 -1.96
CA ASN A 6 17.42 -4.37 -1.93
C ASN A 6 17.21 -3.67 -3.27
N GLU A 7 18.27 -3.13 -3.86
CA GLU A 7 18.18 -2.45 -5.14
C GLU A 7 17.70 -3.36 -6.27
N GLU A 8 18.23 -4.60 -6.33
CA GLU A 8 17.78 -5.59 -7.30
C GLU A 8 16.30 -5.93 -7.10
N ALA A 9 15.87 -6.14 -5.86
CA ALA A 9 14.48 -6.45 -5.55
C ALA A 9 13.54 -5.28 -5.89
N LEU A 10 13.96 -4.04 -5.64
CA LEU A 10 13.18 -2.86 -6.02
C LEU A 10 13.05 -2.76 -7.54
N GLY A 11 14.10 -3.12 -8.30
CA GLY A 11 14.05 -3.17 -9.76
C GLY A 11 13.10 -4.24 -10.29
N MET A 12 12.76 -5.25 -9.48
CA MET A 12 11.81 -6.31 -9.82
C MET A 12 10.39 -6.01 -9.31
N THR A 13 10.19 -4.87 -8.68
CA THR A 13 8.92 -4.46 -8.09
C THR A 13 8.18 -3.53 -9.03
N VAL A 14 6.92 -3.84 -9.28
CA VAL A 14 6.02 -2.98 -10.06
C VAL A 14 5.27 -2.09 -9.08
N TYR A 15 5.39 -0.76 -9.27
CA TYR A 15 4.55 0.21 -8.57
C TYR A 15 3.42 0.63 -9.51
N ASP A 16 2.21 0.22 -9.17
CA ASP A 16 1.03 0.46 -10.01
C ASP A 16 0.26 1.69 -9.55
N GLN A 17 0.67 2.84 -10.06
CA GLN A 17 0.05 4.13 -9.72
C GLN A 17 -1.38 4.24 -10.22
N GLU A 18 -1.67 3.67 -11.37
CA GLU A 18 -3.02 3.70 -11.96
C GLU A 18 -4.01 2.96 -11.06
N VAL A 19 -3.67 1.74 -10.64
CA VAL A 19 -4.51 0.95 -9.73
C VAL A 19 -4.68 1.68 -8.40
N SER A 20 -3.61 2.27 -7.86
CA SER A 20 -3.65 3.03 -6.61
C SER A 20 -4.69 4.16 -6.68
N ARG A 21 -4.67 4.94 -7.74
CA ARG A 21 -5.62 6.05 -7.94
C ARG A 21 -7.04 5.57 -8.17
N LYS A 22 -7.22 4.46 -8.90
CA LYS A 22 -8.54 3.88 -9.13
C LYS A 22 -9.19 3.42 -7.83
N ILE A 23 -8.42 2.80 -6.93
CA ILE A 23 -8.95 2.41 -5.61
C ILE A 23 -9.34 3.65 -4.82
N PHE A 24 -8.51 4.68 -4.82
CA PHE A 24 -8.80 5.92 -4.12
C PHE A 24 -10.12 6.54 -4.59
N ASP A 25 -10.36 6.55 -5.89
CA ASP A 25 -11.60 7.04 -6.47
C ASP A 25 -12.80 6.17 -6.07
N LEU A 26 -12.66 4.84 -6.08
CA LEU A 26 -13.71 3.92 -5.63
C LEU A 26 -14.07 4.14 -4.16
N VAL A 27 -13.07 4.32 -3.30
CA VAL A 27 -13.31 4.62 -1.88
C VAL A 27 -14.06 5.94 -1.72
N ASN A 28 -13.66 6.97 -2.45
CA ASN A 28 -14.33 8.27 -2.39
C ASN A 28 -15.75 8.25 -2.93
N GLU A 29 -16.01 7.49 -3.98
CA GLU A 29 -17.39 7.28 -4.46
C GLU A 29 -18.26 6.69 -3.36
N GLU A 30 -17.77 5.66 -2.67
CA GLU A 30 -18.52 5.04 -1.58
C GLU A 30 -18.68 5.97 -0.38
N ARG A 31 -17.64 6.74 -0.04
CA ARG A 31 -17.73 7.75 1.03
C ARG A 31 -18.86 8.75 0.76
N VAL A 32 -18.87 9.33 -0.43
CA VAL A 32 -19.91 10.30 -0.81
C VAL A 32 -21.30 9.66 -0.81
N LYS A 33 -21.42 8.44 -1.31
CA LYS A 33 -22.67 7.68 -1.33
C LYS A 33 -23.20 7.42 0.08
N GLU A 34 -22.32 7.19 1.05
CA GLU A 34 -22.70 6.96 2.46
C GLU A 34 -22.80 8.26 3.27
N GLY A 35 -22.67 9.42 2.65
CA GLY A 35 -22.84 10.72 3.28
C GLY A 35 -21.57 11.33 3.88
N HIS A 36 -20.39 10.78 3.57
CA HIS A 36 -19.11 11.31 4.00
C HIS A 36 -18.50 12.23 2.94
N ALA A 37 -17.62 13.13 3.37
CA ALA A 37 -16.84 13.92 2.42
C ALA A 37 -15.78 13.03 1.74
N ALA A 38 -15.48 13.32 0.47
CA ALA A 38 -14.38 12.67 -0.22
C ALA A 38 -13.06 13.05 0.47
N MET A 39 -12.15 12.06 0.60
CA MET A 39 -10.79 12.32 1.07
C MET A 39 -9.99 13.07 0.00
N ILE A 40 -9.06 13.89 0.46
CA ILE A 40 -8.10 14.58 -0.40
C ILE A 40 -6.83 13.77 -0.45
N TRP A 41 -6.30 13.55 -1.65
CA TRP A 41 -5.02 12.87 -1.83
C TRP A 41 -3.89 13.70 -1.22
N ASP A 42 -3.09 13.07 -0.37
CA ASP A 42 -2.00 13.73 0.35
C ASP A 42 -0.65 13.17 -0.10
N ASP A 43 0.10 13.98 -0.88
CA ASP A 43 1.42 13.61 -1.40
C ASP A 43 2.52 13.73 -0.35
N LYS A 44 2.32 14.48 0.71
CA LYS A 44 3.40 14.86 1.62
C LYS A 44 3.56 13.91 2.79
N HIS A 45 2.45 13.47 3.37
CA HIS A 45 2.47 12.67 4.60
C HIS A 45 2.01 11.23 4.34
N CYS A 46 0.81 11.06 3.79
CA CYS A 46 0.25 9.72 3.59
C CYS A 46 0.95 8.95 2.47
N TYR A 47 1.29 9.63 1.38
CA TYR A 47 1.86 8.98 0.20
C TYR A 47 3.21 8.31 0.47
N PRO A 48 4.22 8.99 1.06
CA PRO A 48 5.49 8.32 1.37
C PRO A 48 5.33 7.13 2.33
N ARG A 49 4.41 7.20 3.27
CA ARG A 49 4.13 6.09 4.19
C ARG A 49 3.60 4.88 3.44
N SER A 50 2.63 5.08 2.57
CA SER A 50 2.04 4.00 1.78
C SER A 50 3.05 3.39 0.82
N VAL A 51 3.85 4.22 0.15
CA VAL A 51 4.92 3.76 -0.76
C VAL A 51 5.96 2.94 0.01
N ALA A 52 6.41 3.44 1.15
CA ALA A 52 7.42 2.75 1.95
C ALA A 52 6.91 1.39 2.44
N ALA A 53 5.70 1.33 2.97
CA ALA A 53 5.13 0.09 3.50
C ALA A 53 4.88 -0.95 2.41
N ALA A 54 4.22 -0.57 1.31
CA ALA A 54 3.95 -1.49 0.20
C ALA A 54 5.26 -1.94 -0.46
N GLY A 55 6.17 -1.00 -0.69
CA GLY A 55 7.48 -1.29 -1.29
C GLY A 55 8.31 -2.23 -0.44
N TYR A 56 8.33 -2.02 0.87
CA TYR A 56 9.07 -2.89 1.80
C TYR A 56 8.53 -4.32 1.76
N HIS A 57 7.22 -4.50 1.78
CA HIS A 57 6.60 -5.83 1.73
C HIS A 57 7.01 -6.59 0.46
N ILE A 58 6.91 -5.97 -0.69
CA ILE A 58 7.26 -6.64 -1.95
C ILE A 58 8.76 -6.88 -2.04
N MET A 59 9.58 -5.90 -1.67
CA MET A 59 11.02 -6.05 -1.62
C MET A 59 11.42 -7.25 -0.73
N ARG A 60 10.87 -7.33 0.48
CA ARG A 60 11.15 -8.46 1.38
C ARG A 60 10.64 -9.78 0.84
N SER A 61 9.49 -9.80 0.20
CA SER A 61 8.95 -11.04 -0.41
C SER A 61 9.83 -11.58 -1.54
N ILE A 62 10.52 -10.70 -2.24
CA ILE A 62 11.46 -11.08 -3.30
C ILE A 62 12.78 -11.59 -2.70
N ILE A 63 13.29 -10.92 -1.66
CA ILE A 63 14.58 -11.26 -1.04
C ILE A 63 14.48 -12.50 -0.17
N GLN A 64 13.40 -12.64 0.59
CA GLN A 64 13.24 -13.69 1.59
C GLN A 64 12.17 -14.69 1.16
N PRO A 65 12.56 -15.88 0.69
CA PRO A 65 11.58 -16.92 0.35
C PRO A 65 10.69 -17.25 1.55
N GLY A 66 9.38 -17.35 1.30
CA GLY A 66 8.39 -17.64 2.33
C GLY A 66 7.90 -16.41 3.10
N TYR A 67 8.42 -15.22 2.80
CA TYR A 67 7.86 -13.98 3.36
C TYR A 67 6.52 -13.70 2.68
N GLY A 68 5.44 -13.87 3.43
CA GLY A 68 4.08 -13.63 2.92
C GLY A 68 3.67 -12.18 3.09
N THR A 69 3.24 -11.53 2.03
CA THR A 69 2.80 -10.13 2.09
C THR A 69 1.54 -9.97 2.94
N SER A 70 0.63 -10.94 2.90
CA SER A 70 -0.60 -10.92 3.71
C SER A 70 -0.33 -11.12 5.21
N ASP A 71 0.69 -11.92 5.55
CA ASP A 71 0.99 -12.28 6.93
C ASP A 71 1.73 -11.16 7.68
N ASN A 72 2.39 -10.28 6.94
CA ASN A 72 3.27 -9.27 7.50
C ASN A 72 2.71 -7.85 7.39
N LEU A 73 1.48 -7.72 6.96
CA LEU A 73 0.82 -6.43 6.83
C LEU A 73 0.28 -5.96 8.16
N ALA A 74 0.86 -4.89 8.66
CA ALA A 74 0.43 -4.29 9.90
C ALA A 74 -0.76 -3.37 9.70
N LEU A 75 -1.76 -3.53 10.54
CA LEU A 75 -2.88 -2.60 10.66
C LEU A 75 -2.56 -1.63 11.79
N HIS A 76 -2.43 -0.37 11.47
CA HIS A 76 -2.11 0.66 12.44
C HIS A 76 -3.36 1.44 12.82
N GLY A 77 -4.16 0.88 13.70
CA GLY A 77 -5.20 1.53 14.44
C GLY A 77 -5.85 2.77 13.84
N GLY A 78 -6.59 2.65 12.74
CA GLY A 78 -7.28 3.77 12.11
C GLY A 78 -6.41 4.66 11.20
N ARG A 79 -5.09 4.49 11.24
CA ARG A 79 -4.15 5.30 10.45
C ARG A 79 -3.70 4.61 9.17
N GLN A 80 -3.91 3.32 9.03
CA GLN A 80 -3.56 2.55 7.85
C GLN A 80 -4.50 1.38 7.64
N ASN A 81 -4.81 1.11 6.38
CA ASN A 81 -5.32 -0.17 5.93
C ASN A 81 -4.27 -0.84 5.05
N GLY A 82 -4.14 -2.15 5.19
CA GLY A 82 -3.26 -2.92 4.36
C GLY A 82 -3.91 -4.21 3.91
N CYS A 83 -3.48 -4.73 2.77
CA CYS A 83 -3.76 -6.10 2.36
C CYS A 83 -2.70 -6.57 1.36
N GLY A 84 -2.56 -7.89 1.25
CA GLY A 84 -1.58 -8.47 0.35
C GLY A 84 -1.91 -9.91 0.03
N GLY A 85 -1.15 -10.50 -0.88
CA GLY A 85 -1.32 -11.88 -1.32
C GLY A 85 -1.41 -12.02 -2.83
N GLY A 86 -1.91 -13.16 -3.29
CA GLY A 86 -2.06 -13.44 -4.72
C GLY A 86 -3.43 -13.03 -5.25
N LEU A 87 -3.44 -12.29 -6.34
CA LEU A 87 -4.66 -11.94 -7.07
C LEU A 87 -4.46 -12.13 -8.56
N SER A 88 -5.55 -12.44 -9.26
CA SER A 88 -5.51 -12.47 -10.73
C SER A 88 -5.43 -11.06 -11.28
N TYR A 89 -4.66 -10.90 -12.37
CA TYR A 89 -4.52 -9.63 -13.06
C TYR A 89 -5.03 -9.77 -14.50
N THR A 90 -6.09 -9.07 -14.81
CA THR A 90 -6.61 -8.95 -16.18
C THR A 90 -6.40 -7.53 -16.71
N ASP A 91 -6.82 -6.52 -15.95
CA ASP A 91 -6.60 -5.11 -16.24
C ASP A 91 -6.61 -4.30 -14.94
N SER A 92 -6.29 -3.01 -15.05
CA SER A 92 -6.21 -2.10 -13.90
C SER A 92 -7.53 -1.93 -13.16
N ASP A 93 -8.64 -1.85 -13.90
CA ASP A 93 -9.97 -1.70 -13.28
C ASP A 93 -10.32 -2.92 -12.45
N ASP A 94 -10.08 -4.11 -12.97
CA ASP A 94 -10.39 -5.35 -12.28
C ASP A 94 -9.53 -5.51 -11.03
N LEU A 95 -8.23 -5.26 -11.11
CA LEU A 95 -7.34 -5.36 -9.95
C LEU A 95 -7.73 -4.35 -8.87
N ALA A 96 -8.03 -3.11 -9.26
CA ALA A 96 -8.49 -2.09 -8.32
C ALA A 96 -9.77 -2.52 -7.59
N ARG A 97 -10.74 -3.09 -8.31
CA ARG A 97 -11.98 -3.56 -7.71
C ARG A 97 -11.78 -4.75 -6.79
N GLN A 98 -10.90 -5.68 -7.13
CA GLN A 98 -10.57 -6.80 -6.25
C GLN A 98 -10.02 -6.31 -4.91
N ILE A 99 -9.07 -5.37 -4.93
CA ILE A 99 -8.47 -4.82 -3.71
C ILE A 99 -9.50 -3.99 -2.92
N PHE A 100 -10.26 -3.14 -3.60
CA PHE A 100 -11.35 -2.39 -2.99
C PHE A 100 -12.34 -3.31 -2.27
N ASN A 101 -12.75 -4.40 -2.93
CA ASN A 101 -13.69 -5.35 -2.34
C ASN A 101 -13.11 -6.10 -1.13
N LEU A 102 -11.81 -6.42 -1.15
CA LEU A 102 -11.13 -7.02 0.01
C LEU A 102 -11.23 -6.10 1.23
N TRP A 103 -10.98 -4.82 1.06
CA TRP A 103 -11.08 -3.86 2.15
C TRP A 103 -12.53 -3.64 2.59
N MET A 104 -13.45 -3.47 1.65
CA MET A 104 -14.85 -3.17 1.98
C MET A 104 -15.59 -4.34 2.60
N SER A 105 -15.16 -5.58 2.34
CA SER A 105 -15.74 -6.78 2.95
C SER A 105 -15.19 -7.05 4.36
N SER A 106 -14.17 -6.31 4.79
CA SER A 106 -13.60 -6.41 6.14
C SER A 106 -14.12 -5.26 7.01
N PRO A 107 -14.89 -5.54 8.07
CA PRO A 107 -15.53 -4.48 8.87
C PRO A 107 -14.55 -3.44 9.41
N GLY A 108 -13.38 -3.85 9.89
CA GLY A 108 -12.38 -2.94 10.44
C GLY A 108 -11.76 -2.05 9.35
N HIS A 109 -11.44 -2.61 8.20
CA HIS A 109 -10.89 -1.84 7.08
C HIS A 109 -11.94 -0.87 6.53
N LYS A 110 -13.17 -1.33 6.36
CA LYS A 110 -14.28 -0.48 5.91
C LYS A 110 -14.50 0.69 6.87
N ALA A 111 -14.50 0.43 8.17
CA ALA A 111 -14.70 1.46 9.18
C ALA A 111 -13.65 2.56 9.07
N ASN A 112 -12.38 2.19 8.89
CA ASN A 112 -11.30 3.16 8.69
C ASN A 112 -11.51 4.02 7.44
N GLN A 113 -11.92 3.40 6.35
CA GLN A 113 -12.12 4.11 5.07
C GLN A 113 -13.35 5.02 5.10
N MET A 114 -14.35 4.69 5.91
CA MET A 114 -15.59 5.47 6.04
C MET A 114 -15.58 6.45 7.21
N ASP A 115 -14.48 6.53 7.96
CA ASP A 115 -14.38 7.41 9.11
C ASP A 115 -14.20 8.87 8.67
N ASP A 116 -15.08 9.74 9.16
CA ASP A 116 -15.01 11.19 8.89
C ASP A 116 -13.76 11.85 9.45
N TYR A 117 -13.15 11.25 10.45
CA TYR A 117 -11.89 11.73 11.02
C TYR A 117 -10.75 11.68 10.00
N ASN A 118 -10.79 10.71 9.09
CA ASN A 118 -9.78 10.56 8.04
C ASN A 118 -10.16 11.42 6.83
N ALA A 119 -9.57 12.62 6.75
CA ALA A 119 -9.86 13.61 5.71
C ALA A 119 -8.87 13.56 4.54
N TYR A 120 -7.70 13.00 4.76
CA TYR A 120 -6.60 12.93 3.79
C TYR A 120 -6.12 11.48 3.70
N GLY A 121 -5.64 11.10 2.53
CA GLY A 121 -5.11 9.76 2.36
C GLY A 121 -4.32 9.59 1.07
N ALA A 122 -3.61 8.47 0.98
CA ALA A 122 -2.93 8.05 -0.24
C ALA A 122 -2.73 6.54 -0.23
N ILE A 123 -2.78 5.95 -1.41
CA ILE A 123 -2.66 4.49 -1.59
C ILE A 123 -1.44 4.20 -2.43
N ALA A 124 -0.72 3.14 -2.07
CA ALA A 124 0.28 2.53 -2.93
C ALA A 124 -0.03 1.06 -3.13
N VAL A 125 -0.08 0.63 -4.38
CA VAL A 125 -0.22 -0.78 -4.77
C VAL A 125 1.07 -1.20 -5.47
N MET A 126 1.71 -2.21 -4.93
CA MET A 126 2.94 -2.77 -5.50
C MET A 126 2.81 -4.28 -5.62
N TYR A 127 3.51 -4.86 -6.56
CA TYR A 127 3.56 -6.30 -6.74
C TYR A 127 4.87 -6.71 -7.43
N GLY A 128 5.22 -7.98 -7.27
CA GLY A 128 6.33 -8.58 -8.00
C GLY A 128 5.96 -8.79 -9.46
N GLN A 129 6.90 -9.32 -10.24
CA GLN A 129 6.64 -9.59 -11.66
C GLN A 129 5.47 -10.56 -11.80
N PRO A 130 4.49 -10.28 -12.67
CA PRO A 130 3.35 -11.16 -12.87
C PRO A 130 3.78 -12.55 -13.31
N GLN A 131 3.09 -13.55 -12.78
CA GLN A 131 3.37 -14.97 -13.07
C GLN A 131 2.18 -15.60 -13.81
N GLU A 132 2.48 -16.45 -14.77
CA GLU A 132 1.45 -17.27 -15.41
C GLU A 132 1.20 -18.54 -14.57
N TYR A 133 -0.06 -18.80 -14.26
CA TYR A 133 -0.46 -19.99 -13.53
C TYR A 133 -1.80 -20.50 -14.09
N ASN A 134 -1.78 -21.71 -14.66
CA ASN A 134 -2.96 -22.31 -15.31
C ASN A 134 -3.63 -21.37 -16.34
N GLY A 135 -2.83 -20.70 -17.17
CA GLY A 135 -3.32 -19.78 -18.19
C GLY A 135 -3.81 -18.43 -17.64
N ARG A 136 -3.61 -18.16 -16.35
CA ARG A 136 -4.01 -16.90 -15.71
C ARG A 136 -2.76 -16.16 -15.23
N LYS A 137 -2.82 -14.83 -15.35
CA LYS A 137 -1.78 -13.98 -14.81
C LYS A 137 -2.09 -13.70 -13.34
N ILE A 138 -1.15 -13.99 -12.46
CA ILE A 138 -1.26 -13.78 -11.01
C ILE A 138 -0.18 -12.78 -10.57
N VAL A 139 -0.55 -11.85 -9.71
CA VAL A 139 0.38 -10.94 -9.05
C VAL A 139 0.38 -11.19 -7.55
N ASN A 140 1.56 -11.17 -6.94
CA ASN A 140 1.71 -11.14 -5.49
C ASN A 140 1.83 -9.68 -5.08
N PHE A 141 0.78 -9.14 -4.47
CA PHE A 141 0.65 -7.71 -4.24
C PHE A 141 0.73 -7.34 -2.76
N SER A 142 1.01 -6.07 -2.53
CA SER A 142 0.81 -5.37 -1.26
C SER A 142 0.16 -4.03 -1.56
N ALA A 143 -0.95 -3.75 -0.90
CA ALA A 143 -1.65 -2.47 -1.01
C ALA A 143 -1.74 -1.83 0.37
N VAL A 144 -1.34 -0.58 0.47
CA VAL A 144 -1.37 0.18 1.72
C VAL A 144 -2.08 1.51 1.49
N PHE A 145 -3.04 1.79 2.36
CA PHE A 145 -3.80 3.04 2.40
C PHE A 145 -3.47 3.73 3.71
N SER A 146 -2.81 4.87 3.66
CA SER A 146 -2.49 5.67 4.85
C SER A 146 -3.45 6.84 4.95
N PHE A 147 -3.87 7.16 6.17
CA PHE A 147 -4.87 8.18 6.46
C PHE A 147 -4.31 9.28 7.35
N SER A 148 -4.89 10.48 7.27
CA SER A 148 -4.60 11.59 8.15
C SER A 148 -5.84 12.46 8.34
N ASP A 149 -5.94 13.07 9.52
CA ASP A 149 -6.95 14.08 9.85
C ASP A 149 -6.48 15.51 9.53
N GLN A 150 -5.20 15.68 9.20
CA GLN A 150 -4.56 16.99 9.01
C GLN A 150 -3.81 17.06 7.69
N ASP A 151 -3.82 18.27 7.11
CA ASP A 151 -2.96 18.61 5.99
C ASP A 151 -1.61 19.13 6.54
N TYR A 152 -0.63 18.25 6.56
CA TYR A 152 0.72 18.60 6.98
C TYR A 152 1.42 19.38 5.86
N ASP A 153 2.11 20.46 6.21
CA ASP A 153 2.82 21.31 5.26
C ASP A 153 4.28 20.88 5.05
N TYR A 154 4.67 19.73 5.57
CA TYR A 154 6.02 19.16 5.44
C TYR A 154 5.96 17.74 4.90
N ALA A 155 7.03 17.34 4.20
CA ALA A 155 7.17 15.96 3.75
C ALA A 155 7.45 15.02 4.93
N THR A 156 6.88 13.82 4.89
CA THR A 156 7.15 12.80 5.91
C THR A 156 8.61 12.38 5.87
N THR A 157 9.24 12.40 7.03
CA THR A 157 10.58 11.84 7.25
C THR A 157 10.47 10.54 8.03
N TRP A 158 11.61 9.86 8.21
CA TRP A 158 11.64 8.62 8.99
C TRP A 158 11.14 8.82 10.43
N GLU A 159 11.47 9.93 11.06
CA GLU A 159 11.00 10.23 12.42
C GLU A 159 9.46 10.33 12.51
N HIS A 160 8.83 10.80 11.44
CA HIS A 160 7.37 10.87 11.37
C HIS A 160 6.74 9.52 11.02
N MET A 161 7.52 8.64 10.36
CA MET A 161 7.08 7.31 9.97
C MET A 161 7.07 6.31 11.10
N ASP A 162 7.90 6.55 12.12
CA ASP A 162 8.25 5.56 13.13
C ASP A 162 7.10 5.16 14.07
N ASP A 163 5.91 5.53 13.74
CA ASP A 163 4.69 5.23 14.51
C ASP A 163 4.34 3.74 14.42
N GLY A 164 5.22 2.90 14.92
CA GLY A 164 5.07 1.45 14.93
C GLY A 164 5.46 0.73 13.64
N MET A 165 5.82 1.45 12.60
CA MET A 165 6.18 0.84 11.31
C MET A 165 7.45 0.01 11.38
N SER A 166 8.49 0.54 12.02
CA SER A 166 9.75 -0.18 12.18
C SER A 166 9.58 -1.44 13.02
N ASP A 167 8.79 -1.38 14.09
CA ASP A 167 8.57 -2.50 14.99
C ASP A 167 7.74 -3.61 14.34
N VAL A 168 6.72 -3.25 13.59
CA VAL A 168 5.78 -4.22 13.01
C VAL A 168 6.29 -4.79 11.71
N LEU A 169 6.91 -3.98 10.86
CA LEU A 169 7.41 -4.42 9.55
C LEU A 169 8.89 -4.80 9.57
N GLY A 170 9.63 -4.39 10.60
CA GLY A 170 11.09 -4.55 10.64
C GLY A 170 11.83 -3.59 9.71
N MET A 171 11.16 -2.56 9.22
CA MET A 171 11.77 -1.57 8.33
C MET A 171 12.76 -0.70 9.10
N THR A 172 13.92 -0.45 8.49
CA THR A 172 14.93 0.48 9.02
C THR A 172 14.80 1.84 8.34
N GLU A 173 15.42 2.87 8.91
CA GLU A 173 15.51 4.19 8.30
C GLU A 173 16.13 4.12 6.90
N ASN A 174 17.19 3.33 6.75
CA ASN A 174 17.85 3.14 5.45
C ASN A 174 16.91 2.50 4.43
N ASP A 175 16.14 1.48 4.83
CA ASP A 175 15.12 0.85 3.98
C ASP A 175 14.09 1.87 3.52
N TYR A 176 13.61 2.69 4.44
CA TYR A 176 12.60 3.72 4.16
C TYR A 176 13.08 4.68 3.06
N TYR A 177 14.28 5.24 3.22
CA TYR A 177 14.80 6.19 2.24
C TYR A 177 15.18 5.53 0.93
N GLN A 178 15.68 4.30 0.96
CA GLN A 178 15.99 3.57 -0.25
C GLN A 178 14.72 3.32 -1.08
N ILE A 179 13.63 2.93 -0.44
CA ILE A 179 12.35 2.66 -1.10
C ILE A 179 11.71 3.94 -1.62
N THR A 180 11.58 4.96 -0.76
CA THR A 180 10.95 6.21 -1.17
C THR A 180 11.74 6.94 -2.25
N ASN A 181 13.07 6.95 -2.15
CA ASN A 181 13.92 7.53 -3.19
C ASN A 181 13.81 6.77 -4.52
N TYR A 182 13.56 5.47 -4.48
CA TYR A 182 13.40 4.67 -5.69
C TYR A 182 12.09 4.98 -6.42
N PHE A 183 10.97 5.07 -5.69
CA PHE A 183 9.64 5.22 -6.27
C PHE A 183 9.11 6.65 -6.33
N ILE A 184 9.56 7.53 -5.46
CA ILE A 184 9.15 8.93 -5.39
C ILE A 184 10.32 9.79 -5.82
N ARG A 185 10.38 10.08 -7.11
CA ARG A 185 11.49 10.87 -7.67
C ARG A 185 11.00 12.20 -8.19
#